data_097f2cd06e951f10d8639087de552eee
#
_entry.id   097f2cd06e951f10d8639087de552eee
#
_cell.length_a   1.000
_cell.length_b   1.000
_cell.length_c   1.000
_cell.angle_alpha   90.00
_cell.angle_beta   90.00
_cell.angle_gamma   90.00
#
_symmetry.space_group_name_H-M   'P 1'
#
loop_
_entity.id
_entity.type
_entity.pdbx_description
1 polymer ?
#
loop_
_entity_poly.entity_id
_entity_poly.type
_entity_poly.pdbx_seq_one_letter_code
_entity_poly.pdbx_strand_id
1 'polypeptide(L)'
;MDFDLSEVDTAWRDKGASLGRELAADPAAAGVVMGAAREGLLDPAATLLSIAAAVEAMAFESPSAAVVFALHSGTALAVAGDERFTSLFRGETVAAVSLSSDDMPVEEGGKLSGRAPWVAPITDHGIAVVGPKSGTQERVAFAVALDVPGVTIEPVTTAALPGLIWGHVTFNGAACVPIGPTLPVMIRLRILIAAAGLGIGRRALREALATARAAKTHGQGAGQAAAAGEQTVLGLLADAATELDAAMLMTWKAAAGERLSLAEASMAKLASTGAVQRAVERATQVVGADSFQRGHIIERLAQDVRALELFAGRTEALREAVAEEELPPWVAR
;
A
#
# COMPACT_ATOMS: atom_id res chain seq x y z
N MET A 1 18.04 -20.77 2.34
CA MET A 1 17.39 -19.44 2.32
C MET A 1 16.67 -19.34 3.65
N ASP A 2 17.03 -18.36 4.46
CA ASP A 2 16.34 -18.09 5.73
C ASP A 2 15.09 -17.27 5.41
N PHE A 3 13.93 -17.71 5.86
CA PHE A 3 12.66 -17.02 5.64
C PHE A 3 12.17 -16.30 6.90
N ASP A 4 12.94 -16.37 7.99
CA ASP A 4 12.60 -15.69 9.21
C ASP A 4 13.05 -14.22 9.15
N LEU A 5 12.24 -13.35 9.71
CA LEU A 5 12.60 -11.94 9.88
C LEU A 5 13.76 -11.82 10.86
N SER A 6 14.71 -10.93 10.57
CA SER A 6 15.75 -10.56 11.52
C SER A 6 15.16 -9.93 12.79
N GLU A 7 15.95 -9.81 13.86
CA GLU A 7 15.51 -9.09 15.07
C GLU A 7 15.11 -7.64 14.76
N VAL A 8 15.82 -6.99 13.84
CA VAL A 8 15.52 -5.62 13.41
C VAL A 8 14.16 -5.58 12.69
N ASP A 9 13.93 -6.46 11.71
CA ASP A 9 12.67 -6.51 10.97
C ASP A 9 11.49 -6.86 11.88
N THR A 10 11.72 -7.76 12.86
CA THR A 10 10.73 -8.10 13.88
C THR A 10 10.37 -6.89 14.75
N ALA A 11 11.37 -6.11 15.18
CA ALA A 11 11.13 -4.89 15.94
C ALA A 11 10.36 -3.85 15.14
N TRP A 12 10.64 -3.71 13.84
CA TRP A 12 9.86 -2.83 12.94
C TRP A 12 8.41 -3.30 12.81
N ARG A 13 8.20 -4.60 12.63
CA ARG A 13 6.86 -5.20 12.59
C ARG A 13 6.06 -4.90 13.86
N ASP A 14 6.66 -5.08 15.03
CA ASP A 14 5.99 -4.87 16.31
C ASP A 14 5.64 -3.39 16.54
N LYS A 15 6.52 -2.46 16.16
CA LYS A 15 6.24 -1.02 16.16
C LYS A 15 5.11 -0.67 15.20
N GLY A 16 5.12 -1.23 14.00
CA GLY A 16 4.05 -1.06 13.01
C GLY A 16 2.70 -1.51 13.54
N ALA A 17 2.62 -2.69 14.18
CA ALA A 17 1.40 -3.17 14.82
C ALA A 17 0.93 -2.26 15.96
N SER A 18 1.86 -1.78 16.80
CA SER A 18 1.53 -0.87 17.90
C SER A 18 0.96 0.45 17.40
N LEU A 19 1.61 1.07 16.42
CA LEU A 19 1.16 2.32 15.81
C LEU A 19 -0.17 2.13 15.07
N GLY A 20 -0.36 0.99 14.38
CA GLY A 20 -1.63 0.65 13.74
C GLY A 20 -2.81 0.60 14.70
N ARG A 21 -2.62 0.02 15.89
CA ARG A 21 -3.66 0.00 16.95
C ARG A 21 -3.96 1.40 17.49
N GLU A 22 -2.93 2.20 17.73
CA GLU A 22 -3.08 3.59 18.19
C GLU A 22 -3.90 4.43 17.20
N LEU A 23 -3.65 4.26 15.90
CA LEU A 23 -4.24 5.06 14.83
C LEU A 23 -5.51 4.44 14.21
N ALA A 24 -6.01 3.32 14.75
CA ALA A 24 -7.15 2.64 14.16
C ALA A 24 -8.44 3.48 14.15
N ALA A 25 -8.60 4.38 15.10
CA ALA A 25 -9.76 5.28 15.23
C ALA A 25 -9.63 6.54 14.37
N ASP A 26 -8.40 7.06 14.19
CA ASP A 26 -8.10 8.26 13.41
C ASP A 26 -6.79 8.10 12.62
N PRO A 27 -6.85 7.52 11.41
CA PRO A 27 -5.69 7.30 10.57
C PRO A 27 -5.31 8.52 9.69
N ALA A 28 -5.53 9.75 10.19
CA ALA A 28 -5.18 10.96 9.46
C ALA A 28 -3.69 10.99 9.08
N ALA A 29 -3.37 11.37 7.84
CA ALA A 29 -2.04 11.21 7.27
C ALA A 29 -0.92 11.91 8.07
N ALA A 30 -1.16 13.11 8.56
CA ALA A 30 -0.20 13.84 9.40
C ALA A 30 0.07 13.10 10.73
N GLY A 31 -0.98 12.56 11.36
CA GLY A 31 -0.86 11.77 12.59
C GLY A 31 -0.07 10.48 12.39
N VAL A 32 -0.30 9.79 11.26
CA VAL A 32 0.43 8.58 10.89
C VAL A 32 1.93 8.86 10.72
N VAL A 33 2.27 9.90 9.96
CA VAL A 33 3.67 10.24 9.66
C VAL A 33 4.39 10.73 10.91
N MET A 34 3.75 11.57 11.71
CA MET A 34 4.31 12.02 13.00
C MET A 34 4.50 10.85 13.98
N GLY A 35 3.51 9.95 14.08
CA GLY A 35 3.61 8.75 14.91
C GLY A 35 4.74 7.82 14.44
N ALA A 36 4.88 7.62 13.13
CA ALA A 36 5.97 6.83 12.55
C ALA A 36 7.35 7.42 12.87
N ALA A 37 7.51 8.75 12.83
CA ALA A 37 8.73 9.44 13.23
C ALA A 37 9.04 9.20 14.72
N ARG A 38 8.05 9.35 15.59
CA ARG A 38 8.18 9.12 17.04
C ARG A 38 8.66 7.69 17.36
N GLU A 39 8.14 6.70 16.63
CA GLU A 39 8.52 5.29 16.79
C GLU A 39 9.85 4.94 16.08
N GLY A 40 10.48 5.87 15.37
CA GLY A 40 11.71 5.64 14.59
C GLY A 40 11.47 4.77 13.35
N LEU A 41 10.27 4.81 12.76
CA LEU A 41 9.92 4.10 11.53
C LEU A 41 10.19 4.94 10.25
N LEU A 42 10.75 6.14 10.38
CA LEU A 42 11.16 7.01 9.26
C LEU A 42 12.69 7.12 9.13
N ASP A 43 13.40 6.05 9.41
CA ASP A 43 14.86 6.01 9.22
C ASP A 43 15.18 5.93 7.71
N PRO A 44 15.93 6.91 7.14
CA PRO A 44 16.33 6.87 5.74
C PRO A 44 17.28 5.72 5.39
N ALA A 45 17.90 5.07 6.38
CA ALA A 45 18.75 3.91 6.21
C ALA A 45 18.03 2.57 6.38
N ALA A 46 16.71 2.60 6.66
CA ALA A 46 15.92 1.39 6.82
C ALA A 46 15.89 0.53 5.56
N THR A 47 15.92 -0.79 5.74
CA THR A 47 15.73 -1.71 4.63
C THR A 47 14.27 -1.70 4.17
N LEU A 48 14.06 -1.98 2.89
CA LEU A 48 12.68 -2.06 2.38
C LEU A 48 11.90 -3.22 3.02
N LEU A 49 12.60 -4.29 3.45
CA LEU A 49 12.00 -5.41 4.18
C LEU A 49 11.49 -4.97 5.56
N SER A 50 12.29 -4.21 6.33
CA SER A 50 11.85 -3.67 7.63
C SER A 50 10.59 -2.81 7.48
N ILE A 51 10.57 -1.92 6.47
CA ILE A 51 9.40 -1.09 6.19
C ILE A 51 8.19 -1.94 5.77
N ALA A 52 8.38 -2.95 4.90
CA ALA A 52 7.31 -3.85 4.47
C ALA A 52 6.73 -4.65 5.64
N ALA A 53 7.57 -5.14 6.56
CA ALA A 53 7.14 -5.84 7.76
C ALA A 53 6.29 -4.93 8.68
N ALA A 54 6.70 -3.67 8.85
CA ALA A 54 5.92 -2.68 9.61
C ALA A 54 4.59 -2.36 8.93
N VAL A 55 4.58 -2.18 7.60
CA VAL A 55 3.37 -1.92 6.80
C VAL A 55 2.38 -3.08 6.91
N GLU A 56 2.83 -4.33 6.75
CA GLU A 56 1.97 -5.53 6.88
C GLU A 56 1.31 -5.59 8.26
N ALA A 57 2.09 -5.41 9.33
CA ALA A 57 1.59 -5.46 10.69
C ALA A 57 0.66 -4.27 11.03
N MET A 58 0.97 -3.08 10.53
CA MET A 58 0.10 -1.90 10.66
C MET A 58 -1.23 -2.11 9.91
N ALA A 59 -1.20 -2.69 8.71
CA ALA A 59 -2.40 -2.92 7.89
C ALA A 59 -3.36 -3.94 8.51
N PHE A 60 -2.84 -4.88 9.28
CA PHE A 60 -3.65 -5.81 10.06
C PHE A 60 -4.54 -5.09 11.08
N GLU A 61 -4.07 -4.00 11.66
CA GLU A 61 -4.79 -3.20 12.67
C GLU A 61 -5.54 -2.02 12.03
N SER A 62 -4.89 -1.27 11.14
CA SER A 62 -5.42 -0.08 10.46
C SER A 62 -4.96 -0.02 9.00
N PRO A 63 -5.78 -0.53 8.04
CA PRO A 63 -5.46 -0.47 6.61
C PRO A 63 -5.11 0.92 6.11
N SER A 64 -5.87 1.93 6.49
CA SER A 64 -5.67 3.32 6.06
C SER A 64 -4.34 3.89 6.54
N ALA A 65 -3.99 3.70 7.82
CA ALA A 65 -2.72 4.14 8.38
C ALA A 65 -1.53 3.46 7.67
N ALA A 66 -1.64 2.16 7.41
CA ALA A 66 -0.62 1.41 6.70
C ALA A 66 -0.39 1.89 5.26
N VAL A 67 -1.47 2.21 4.54
CA VAL A 67 -1.35 2.75 3.18
C VAL A 67 -0.75 4.16 3.20
N VAL A 68 -1.14 5.03 4.13
CA VAL A 68 -0.48 6.33 4.32
C VAL A 68 1.01 6.16 4.58
N PHE A 69 1.39 5.29 5.52
CA PHE A 69 2.78 5.02 5.85
C PHE A 69 3.55 4.43 4.66
N ALA A 70 2.95 3.50 3.90
CA ALA A 70 3.54 2.92 2.71
C ALA A 70 3.80 3.95 1.60
N LEU A 71 2.81 4.81 1.31
CA LEU A 71 2.93 5.87 0.30
C LEU A 71 3.99 6.89 0.72
N HIS A 72 3.96 7.34 1.97
CA HIS A 72 4.96 8.27 2.51
C HIS A 72 6.37 7.68 2.44
N SER A 73 6.61 6.52 3.03
CA SER A 73 7.94 5.90 3.13
C SER A 73 8.51 5.52 1.77
N GLY A 74 7.69 4.90 0.89
CA GLY A 74 8.13 4.53 -0.46
C GLY A 74 8.52 5.74 -1.32
N THR A 75 7.89 6.89 -1.07
CA THR A 75 8.17 8.16 -1.75
C THR A 75 9.36 8.88 -1.12
N ALA A 76 9.40 9.00 0.22
CA ALA A 76 10.48 9.69 0.95
C ALA A 76 11.85 9.06 0.69
N LEU A 77 11.92 7.73 0.56
CA LEU A 77 13.17 7.03 0.23
C LEU A 77 13.77 7.43 -1.13
N ALA A 78 13.00 8.05 -2.03
CA ALA A 78 13.55 8.56 -3.29
C ALA A 78 14.43 9.81 -3.10
N VAL A 79 14.26 10.50 -2.00
CA VAL A 79 14.97 11.74 -1.64
C VAL A 79 15.83 11.57 -0.39
N ALA A 80 16.08 10.33 0.03
CA ALA A 80 16.94 10.03 1.17
C ALA A 80 18.36 10.59 0.93
N GLY A 81 18.87 11.33 1.91
CA GLY A 81 20.18 12.00 1.81
C GLY A 81 20.15 13.41 1.18
N ASP A 82 19.01 13.86 0.67
CA ASP A 82 18.85 15.25 0.23
C ASP A 82 18.32 16.11 1.39
N GLU A 83 19.14 17.07 1.83
CA GLU A 83 18.84 17.92 2.98
C GLU A 83 17.54 18.73 2.83
N ARG A 84 17.11 19.02 1.60
CA ARG A 84 15.86 19.74 1.30
C ARG A 84 14.62 19.01 1.78
N PHE A 85 14.69 17.68 1.93
CA PHE A 85 13.58 16.80 2.28
C PHE A 85 13.69 16.16 3.67
N THR A 86 14.56 16.70 4.53
CA THR A 86 14.77 16.16 5.89
C THR A 86 13.48 16.17 6.73
N SER A 87 12.56 17.11 6.47
CA SER A 87 11.26 17.21 7.13
C SER A 87 10.39 15.96 6.94
N LEU A 88 10.55 15.22 5.83
CA LEU A 88 9.85 13.96 5.58
C LEU A 88 10.25 12.89 6.61
N PHE A 89 11.54 12.78 6.91
CA PHE A 89 12.08 11.79 7.86
C PHE A 89 11.90 12.21 9.32
N ARG A 90 11.64 13.50 9.58
CA ARG A 90 11.27 14.00 10.91
C ARG A 90 9.77 13.92 11.23
N GLY A 91 8.97 13.51 10.24
CA GLY A 91 7.53 13.46 10.41
C GLY A 91 6.82 14.81 10.41
N GLU A 92 7.50 15.87 9.99
CA GLU A 92 7.01 17.23 9.93
C GLU A 92 6.19 17.52 8.65
N THR A 93 6.47 16.73 7.60
CA THR A 93 5.85 16.87 6.28
C THR A 93 5.44 15.51 5.73
N VAL A 94 4.31 15.43 5.05
CA VAL A 94 3.79 14.20 4.44
C VAL A 94 4.18 14.16 2.97
N ALA A 95 4.76 13.02 2.52
CA ALA A 95 4.99 12.77 1.12
C ALA A 95 3.74 12.17 0.48
N ALA A 96 3.22 12.82 -0.56
CA ALA A 96 2.14 12.36 -1.42
C ALA A 96 2.70 11.96 -2.79
N VAL A 97 1.98 11.12 -3.53
CA VAL A 97 2.48 10.58 -4.80
C VAL A 97 1.39 10.41 -5.85
N SER A 98 1.75 10.70 -7.11
CA SER A 98 1.01 10.30 -8.31
C SER A 98 2.00 10.16 -9.48
N LEU A 99 2.24 8.93 -9.95
CA LEU A 99 3.31 8.64 -10.91
C LEU A 99 2.83 8.08 -12.26
N SER A 100 1.58 7.66 -12.36
CA SER A 100 1.09 7.01 -13.56
C SER A 100 -0.34 7.40 -13.88
N SER A 101 -0.49 8.23 -14.91
CA SER A 101 -1.76 8.56 -15.56
C SER A 101 -1.44 9.05 -16.97
N ASP A 102 -2.41 8.96 -17.88
CA ASP A 102 -2.30 9.57 -19.19
C ASP A 102 -2.40 11.10 -19.14
N ASP A 103 -2.96 11.61 -18.03
CA ASP A 103 -3.19 13.05 -17.78
C ASP A 103 -2.25 13.55 -16.67
N MET A 104 -0.95 13.60 -16.97
CA MET A 104 0.07 14.08 -16.04
C MET A 104 0.53 15.49 -16.42
N PRO A 105 0.98 16.31 -15.42
CA PRO A 105 1.46 17.65 -15.66
C PRO A 105 2.73 17.65 -16.55
N VAL A 106 2.99 18.79 -17.18
CA VAL A 106 4.22 19.03 -17.97
C VAL A 106 5.16 19.90 -17.16
N GLU A 107 6.45 19.56 -17.17
CA GLU A 107 7.51 20.38 -16.56
C GLU A 107 8.22 21.21 -17.63
N GLU A 108 8.35 22.53 -17.36
CA GLU A 108 9.11 23.45 -18.20
C GLU A 108 9.83 24.48 -17.30
N GLY A 109 11.14 24.51 -17.37
CA GLY A 109 11.98 25.52 -16.70
C GLY A 109 11.86 25.55 -15.19
N GLY A 110 11.72 24.40 -14.52
CA GLY A 110 11.57 24.27 -13.07
C GLY A 110 10.15 24.53 -12.57
N LYS A 111 9.17 24.51 -13.45
CA LYS A 111 7.76 24.73 -13.12
C LYS A 111 6.88 23.63 -13.68
N LEU A 112 5.89 23.21 -12.90
CA LEU A 112 4.86 22.27 -13.35
C LEU A 112 3.59 23.02 -13.76
N SER A 113 2.98 22.55 -14.85
CA SER A 113 1.68 23.00 -15.34
C SER A 113 0.84 21.80 -15.79
N GLY A 114 -0.46 21.82 -15.48
CA GLY A 114 -1.37 20.72 -15.80
C GLY A 114 -1.94 20.07 -14.54
N ARG A 115 -2.50 18.87 -14.67
CA ARG A 115 -3.21 18.16 -13.60
C ARG A 115 -2.51 16.84 -13.26
N ALA A 116 -2.37 16.54 -11.97
CA ALA A 116 -2.01 15.23 -11.46
C ALA A 116 -3.25 14.64 -10.77
N PRO A 117 -3.86 13.60 -11.33
CA PRO A 117 -5.01 12.95 -10.71
C PRO A 117 -4.55 12.00 -9.60
N TRP A 118 -5.45 11.74 -8.65
CA TRP A 118 -5.27 10.72 -7.61
C TRP A 118 -3.97 10.85 -6.82
N VAL A 119 -3.60 12.07 -6.45
CA VAL A 119 -2.49 12.32 -5.52
C VAL A 119 -2.90 11.91 -4.12
N ALA A 120 -2.09 11.13 -3.42
CA ALA A 120 -2.36 10.71 -2.05
C ALA A 120 -1.04 10.44 -1.28
N PRO A 121 -1.08 10.60 0.04
CA PRO A 121 -2.11 11.23 0.86
C PRO A 121 -2.04 12.76 0.77
N ILE A 122 -3.18 13.44 0.69
CA ILE A 122 -3.23 14.92 0.68
C ILE A 122 -3.24 15.45 2.11
N THR A 123 -2.41 16.46 2.34
CA THR A 123 -2.37 17.28 3.57
C THR A 123 -2.09 18.73 3.20
N ASP A 124 -2.40 19.67 4.10
CA ASP A 124 -2.23 21.11 3.85
C ASP A 124 -0.78 21.53 3.58
N HIS A 125 0.18 20.84 4.22
CA HIS A 125 1.63 21.11 4.10
C HIS A 125 2.39 19.87 3.63
N GLY A 126 1.87 19.20 2.59
CA GLY A 126 2.49 18.02 2.00
C GLY A 126 3.49 18.35 0.89
N ILE A 127 4.29 17.38 0.52
CA ILE A 127 5.13 17.41 -0.69
C ILE A 127 4.58 16.34 -1.64
N ALA A 128 4.07 16.75 -2.81
CA ALA A 128 3.65 15.82 -3.85
C ALA A 128 4.84 15.45 -4.74
N VAL A 129 5.03 14.16 -4.92
CA VAL A 129 5.94 13.60 -5.93
C VAL A 129 5.11 13.18 -7.14
N VAL A 130 5.35 13.83 -8.26
CA VAL A 130 4.61 13.58 -9.50
C VAL A 130 5.54 13.21 -10.63
N GLY A 131 5.10 12.29 -11.50
CA GLY A 131 5.78 11.96 -12.74
C GLY A 131 5.16 12.75 -13.88
N PRO A 132 5.87 13.70 -14.52
CA PRO A 132 5.30 14.46 -15.62
C PRO A 132 5.06 13.58 -16.85
N LYS A 133 4.19 14.05 -17.73
CA LYS A 133 4.01 13.46 -19.05
C LYS A 133 5.32 13.57 -19.82
N SER A 134 5.95 12.46 -20.11
CA SER A 134 7.25 12.41 -20.79
C SER A 134 7.14 11.66 -22.10
N GLY A 135 7.70 12.26 -23.15
CA GLY A 135 7.99 11.57 -24.41
C GLY A 135 9.32 10.83 -24.41
N THR A 136 10.07 10.81 -23.29
CA THR A 136 11.40 10.17 -23.17
C THR A 136 11.33 8.90 -22.34
N GLN A 137 12.24 7.95 -22.60
CA GLN A 137 12.30 6.65 -21.91
C GLN A 137 12.60 6.76 -20.40
N GLU A 138 13.27 7.82 -19.95
CA GLU A 138 13.54 8.08 -18.54
C GLU A 138 12.60 9.14 -18.01
N ARG A 139 11.59 8.69 -17.26
CA ARG A 139 10.65 9.57 -16.55
C ARG A 139 11.29 10.07 -15.27
N VAL A 140 11.57 11.36 -15.19
CA VAL A 140 12.03 12.03 -13.95
C VAL A 140 10.83 12.41 -13.11
N ALA A 141 10.88 12.11 -11.80
CA ALA A 141 9.89 12.58 -10.84
C ALA A 141 10.26 13.97 -10.32
N PHE A 142 9.24 14.77 -10.01
CA PHE A 142 9.39 16.11 -9.45
C PHE A 142 8.66 16.22 -8.12
N ALA A 143 9.32 16.84 -7.15
CA ALA A 143 8.72 17.21 -5.88
C ALA A 143 8.18 18.64 -5.95
N VAL A 144 6.97 18.82 -5.44
CA VAL A 144 6.26 20.12 -5.33
C VAL A 144 5.63 20.22 -3.95
N ALA A 145 5.90 21.31 -3.23
CA ALA A 145 5.16 21.58 -2.01
C ALA A 145 3.70 21.94 -2.35
N LEU A 146 2.76 21.41 -1.59
CA LEU A 146 1.33 21.57 -1.90
C LEU A 146 0.77 22.95 -1.49
N ASP A 147 1.50 23.71 -0.69
CA ASP A 147 1.14 25.03 -0.18
C ASP A 147 1.78 26.21 -0.95
N VAL A 148 2.46 25.93 -2.09
CA VAL A 148 3.07 27.00 -2.89
C VAL A 148 2.06 27.64 -3.85
N PRO A 149 2.30 28.90 -4.30
CA PRO A 149 1.50 29.54 -5.32
C PRO A 149 1.43 28.71 -6.61
N GLY A 150 0.24 28.66 -7.21
CA GLY A 150 -0.01 27.91 -8.44
C GLY A 150 -0.42 26.47 -8.20
N VAL A 151 -0.59 26.02 -6.95
CA VAL A 151 -1.16 24.72 -6.62
C VAL A 151 -2.62 24.87 -6.21
N THR A 152 -3.49 24.05 -6.78
CA THR A 152 -4.91 23.93 -6.41
C THR A 152 -5.24 22.48 -6.18
N ILE A 153 -5.87 22.17 -5.04
CA ILE A 153 -6.24 20.81 -4.64
C ILE A 153 -7.76 20.67 -4.66
N GLU A 154 -8.22 19.64 -5.33
CA GLU A 154 -9.60 19.18 -5.34
C GLU A 154 -9.68 17.87 -4.53
N PRO A 155 -10.10 17.89 -3.26
CA PRO A 155 -10.17 16.66 -2.46
C PRO A 155 -11.20 15.68 -3.02
N VAL A 156 -10.89 14.38 -2.94
CA VAL A 156 -11.76 13.29 -3.35
C VAL A 156 -12.04 12.40 -2.17
N THR A 157 -13.33 12.20 -1.87
CA THR A 157 -13.78 11.26 -0.84
C THR A 157 -14.01 9.88 -1.46
N THR A 158 -13.47 8.85 -0.84
CA THR A 158 -13.59 7.45 -1.28
C THR A 158 -14.31 6.61 -0.24
N ALA A 159 -14.93 5.51 -0.68
CA ALA A 159 -15.58 4.55 0.22
C ALA A 159 -14.57 3.65 0.93
N ALA A 160 -13.40 3.42 0.30
CA ALA A 160 -12.33 2.60 0.83
C ALA A 160 -11.28 3.46 1.55
N LEU A 161 -10.55 2.87 2.48
CA LEU A 161 -9.43 3.48 3.20
C LEU A 161 -9.83 4.81 3.87
N PRO A 162 -10.81 4.81 4.78
CA PRO A 162 -11.26 6.01 5.46
C PRO A 162 -10.10 6.68 6.20
N GLY A 163 -9.97 8.01 6.06
CA GLY A 163 -8.86 8.80 6.60
C GLY A 163 -7.69 9.01 5.62
N LEU A 164 -7.61 8.23 4.53
CA LEU A 164 -6.72 8.52 3.41
C LEU A 164 -7.40 9.54 2.48
N ILE A 165 -6.92 10.78 2.50
CA ILE A 165 -7.46 11.83 1.63
C ILE A 165 -6.75 11.78 0.29
N TRP A 166 -7.53 11.65 -0.77
CA TRP A 166 -7.12 11.77 -2.15
C TRP A 166 -7.37 13.18 -2.65
N GLY A 167 -6.66 13.57 -3.70
CA GLY A 167 -6.94 14.81 -4.40
C GLY A 167 -6.55 14.77 -5.87
N HIS A 168 -7.23 15.57 -6.66
CA HIS A 168 -6.76 15.99 -7.95
C HIS A 168 -6.01 17.30 -7.75
N VAL A 169 -4.74 17.34 -8.14
CA VAL A 169 -3.89 18.52 -7.95
C VAL A 169 -3.64 19.17 -9.30
N THR A 170 -4.01 20.44 -9.41
CA THR A 170 -3.75 21.26 -10.59
C THR A 170 -2.57 22.19 -10.30
N PHE A 171 -1.61 22.20 -11.20
CA PHE A 171 -0.43 23.05 -11.18
C PHE A 171 -0.56 24.12 -12.25
N ASN A 172 -0.32 25.38 -11.88
CA ASN A 172 -0.28 26.53 -12.78
C ASN A 172 1.05 27.26 -12.60
N GLY A 173 2.09 26.74 -13.23
CA GLY A 173 3.45 27.25 -13.09
C GLY A 173 4.02 27.07 -11.68
N ALA A 174 3.62 26.04 -10.95
CA ALA A 174 4.10 25.75 -9.60
C ALA A 174 5.58 25.36 -9.61
N ALA A 175 6.38 25.95 -8.73
CA ALA A 175 7.81 25.64 -8.62
C ALA A 175 8.01 24.17 -8.22
N CYS A 176 8.89 23.46 -8.92
CA CYS A 176 9.18 22.06 -8.68
C CYS A 176 10.68 21.77 -8.65
N VAL A 177 11.03 20.65 -8.05
CA VAL A 177 12.41 20.17 -7.92
C VAL A 177 12.52 18.78 -8.47
N PRO A 178 13.45 18.49 -9.42
CA PRO A 178 13.69 17.12 -9.88
C PRO A 178 14.29 16.29 -8.73
N ILE A 179 13.79 15.05 -8.59
CA ILE A 179 14.24 14.12 -7.54
C ILE A 179 14.80 12.80 -8.07
N GLY A 180 14.85 12.63 -9.38
CA GLY A 180 15.38 11.43 -10.03
C GLY A 180 14.31 10.58 -10.72
N PRO A 181 14.65 9.34 -11.13
CA PRO A 181 13.77 8.50 -11.93
C PRO A 181 12.52 8.07 -11.14
N THR A 182 11.38 7.98 -11.85
CA THR A 182 10.11 7.50 -11.26
C THR A 182 10.12 6.01 -10.94
N LEU A 183 10.91 5.22 -11.68
CA LEU A 183 10.89 3.77 -11.61
C LEU A 183 11.21 3.21 -10.20
N PRO A 184 12.28 3.65 -9.50
CA PRO A 184 12.55 3.17 -8.15
C PRO A 184 11.44 3.47 -7.15
N VAL A 185 10.75 4.61 -7.28
CA VAL A 185 9.59 4.96 -6.44
C VAL A 185 8.45 3.99 -6.70
N MET A 186 8.14 3.73 -7.98
CA MET A 186 7.09 2.80 -8.39
C MET A 186 7.33 1.39 -7.85
N ILE A 187 8.57 0.89 -7.94
CA ILE A 187 8.95 -0.44 -7.44
C ILE A 187 8.72 -0.53 -5.93
N ARG A 188 9.21 0.45 -5.16
CA ARG A 188 9.00 0.50 -3.69
C ARG A 188 7.52 0.51 -3.35
N LEU A 189 6.74 1.35 -4.02
CA LEU A 189 5.30 1.43 -3.80
C LEU A 189 4.59 0.11 -4.10
N ARG A 190 4.95 -0.61 -5.17
CA ARG A 190 4.38 -1.93 -5.48
C ARG A 190 4.60 -2.92 -4.34
N ILE A 191 5.82 -2.98 -3.80
CA ILE A 191 6.18 -3.86 -2.70
C ILE A 191 5.43 -3.49 -1.41
N LEU A 192 5.40 -2.20 -1.05
CA LEU A 192 4.77 -1.75 0.19
C LEU A 192 3.23 -1.87 0.13
N ILE A 193 2.62 -1.63 -1.02
CA ILE A 193 1.18 -1.87 -1.21
C ILE A 193 0.86 -3.38 -1.19
N ALA A 194 1.74 -4.24 -1.71
CA ALA A 194 1.59 -5.68 -1.54
C ALA A 194 1.62 -6.09 -0.05
N ALA A 195 2.55 -5.54 0.73
CA ALA A 195 2.61 -5.77 2.18
C ALA A 195 1.36 -5.26 2.93
N ALA A 196 0.84 -4.08 2.57
CA ALA A 196 -0.42 -3.59 3.14
C ALA A 196 -1.59 -4.54 2.83
N GLY A 197 -1.68 -5.05 1.60
CA GLY A 197 -2.66 -6.06 1.22
C GLY A 197 -2.58 -7.30 2.11
N LEU A 198 -1.39 -7.84 2.33
CA LEU A 198 -1.20 -9.03 3.18
C LEU A 198 -1.72 -8.83 4.60
N GLY A 199 -1.46 -7.68 5.22
CA GLY A 199 -2.01 -7.35 6.53
C GLY A 199 -3.54 -7.38 6.55
N ILE A 200 -4.19 -6.83 5.52
CA ILE A 200 -5.65 -6.87 5.35
C ILE A 200 -6.15 -8.32 5.21
N GLY A 201 -5.49 -9.13 4.35
CA GLY A 201 -5.86 -10.52 4.15
C GLY A 201 -5.74 -11.36 5.44
N ARG A 202 -4.66 -11.16 6.20
CA ARG A 202 -4.48 -11.81 7.52
C ARG A 202 -5.53 -11.36 8.53
N ARG A 203 -5.95 -10.11 8.50
CA ARG A 203 -7.05 -9.64 9.35
C ARG A 203 -8.37 -10.32 8.98
N ALA A 204 -8.69 -10.43 7.70
CA ALA A 204 -9.88 -11.13 7.24
C ALA A 204 -9.87 -12.62 7.65
N LEU A 205 -8.73 -13.30 7.48
CA LEU A 205 -8.54 -14.68 7.91
C LEU A 205 -8.75 -14.84 9.44
N ARG A 206 -8.21 -13.90 10.24
CA ARG A 206 -8.40 -13.92 11.69
C ARG A 206 -9.88 -13.82 12.09
N GLU A 207 -10.63 -12.93 11.47
CA GLU A 207 -12.06 -12.75 11.73
C GLU A 207 -12.86 -14.01 11.34
N ALA A 208 -12.55 -14.61 10.20
CA ALA A 208 -13.16 -15.88 9.78
C ALA A 208 -12.84 -17.02 10.75
N LEU A 209 -11.59 -17.13 11.22
CA LEU A 209 -11.18 -18.11 12.25
C LEU A 209 -11.91 -17.88 13.58
N ALA A 210 -12.09 -16.65 14.01
CA ALA A 210 -12.82 -16.32 15.24
C ALA A 210 -14.28 -16.76 15.12
N THR A 211 -14.95 -16.48 14.02
CA THR A 211 -16.31 -16.89 13.73
C THR A 211 -16.46 -18.43 13.72
N ALA A 212 -15.56 -19.13 13.03
CA ALA A 212 -15.58 -20.58 12.97
C ALA A 212 -15.41 -21.24 14.37
N ARG A 213 -14.53 -20.69 15.21
CA ARG A 213 -14.32 -21.13 16.61
C ARG A 213 -15.56 -20.90 17.46
N ALA A 214 -16.19 -19.72 17.36
CA ALA A 214 -17.40 -19.40 18.10
C ALA A 214 -18.56 -20.35 17.74
N ALA A 215 -18.75 -20.63 16.46
CA ALA A 215 -19.75 -21.59 15.98
C ALA A 215 -19.57 -22.99 16.59
N LYS A 216 -18.32 -23.47 16.65
CA LYS A 216 -17.99 -24.78 17.26
C LYS A 216 -18.27 -24.82 18.75
N THR A 217 -17.99 -23.74 19.48
CA THR A 217 -18.13 -23.71 20.95
C THR A 217 -19.58 -23.61 21.42
N HIS A 218 -20.44 -22.90 20.69
CA HIS A 218 -21.81 -22.60 21.11
C HIS A 218 -22.87 -23.54 20.51
N GLY A 219 -22.48 -24.47 19.63
CA GLY A 219 -23.42 -25.41 18.98
C GLY A 219 -24.53 -24.74 18.16
N GLN A 220 -24.44 -23.42 17.96
CA GLN A 220 -25.37 -22.62 17.19
C GLN A 220 -24.68 -22.18 15.92
N GLY A 221 -25.26 -22.52 14.76
CA GLY A 221 -24.70 -22.15 13.48
C GLY A 221 -24.62 -20.65 13.31
N ALA A 222 -23.41 -20.11 13.35
CA ALA A 222 -23.16 -18.82 12.80
C ALA A 222 -23.19 -18.94 11.25
N GLY A 223 -24.26 -18.45 10.63
CA GLY A 223 -24.40 -18.29 9.20
C GLY A 223 -24.26 -19.56 8.35
N GLN A 224 -23.80 -19.38 7.12
CA GLN A 224 -23.59 -20.47 6.15
C GLN A 224 -22.48 -21.46 6.56
N ALA A 225 -21.56 -21.06 7.43
CA ALA A 225 -20.50 -21.93 7.93
C ALA A 225 -21.05 -23.20 8.63
N ALA A 226 -22.15 -23.09 9.36
CA ALA A 226 -22.81 -24.26 9.98
C ALA A 226 -23.54 -25.15 8.95
N ALA A 227 -24.06 -24.54 7.88
CA ALA A 227 -24.73 -25.28 6.80
C ALA A 227 -23.76 -25.97 5.84
N ALA A 228 -22.55 -25.41 5.67
CA ALA A 228 -21.53 -25.93 4.76
C ALA A 228 -20.75 -27.17 5.27
N GLY A 229 -20.85 -27.44 6.56
CA GLY A 229 -20.07 -28.49 7.22
C GLY A 229 -18.64 -28.07 7.61
N GLU A 230 -18.12 -28.63 8.71
CA GLU A 230 -16.82 -28.26 9.31
C GLU A 230 -15.66 -28.41 8.31
N GLN A 231 -15.66 -29.45 7.48
CA GLN A 231 -14.58 -29.74 6.52
C GLN A 231 -14.50 -28.69 5.43
N THR A 232 -15.63 -28.16 4.94
CA THR A 232 -15.67 -27.10 3.93
C THR A 232 -15.09 -25.81 4.49
N VAL A 233 -15.44 -25.42 5.71
CA VAL A 233 -14.91 -24.24 6.38
C VAL A 233 -13.40 -24.34 6.59
N LEU A 234 -12.92 -25.51 7.05
CA LEU A 234 -11.48 -25.75 7.22
C LEU A 234 -10.73 -25.67 5.90
N GLY A 235 -11.31 -26.17 4.81
CA GLY A 235 -10.75 -26.03 3.46
C GLY A 235 -10.59 -24.58 3.03
N LEU A 236 -11.64 -23.75 3.19
CA LEU A 236 -11.60 -22.32 2.85
C LEU A 236 -10.52 -21.57 3.64
N LEU A 237 -10.39 -21.87 4.94
CA LEU A 237 -9.40 -21.22 5.81
C LEU A 237 -7.97 -21.68 5.49
N ALA A 238 -7.77 -22.97 5.19
CA ALA A 238 -6.46 -23.51 4.81
C ALA A 238 -5.96 -22.94 3.47
N ASP A 239 -6.85 -22.84 2.48
CA ASP A 239 -6.53 -22.22 1.19
C ASP A 239 -6.15 -20.74 1.36
N ALA A 240 -6.93 -19.98 2.17
CA ALA A 240 -6.63 -18.59 2.43
C ALA A 240 -5.26 -18.41 3.10
N ALA A 241 -4.95 -19.22 4.12
CA ALA A 241 -3.66 -19.19 4.80
C ALA A 241 -2.51 -19.49 3.85
N THR A 242 -2.63 -20.58 3.05
CA THR A 242 -1.59 -21.00 2.10
C THR A 242 -1.30 -19.94 1.05
N GLU A 243 -2.34 -19.36 0.46
CA GLU A 243 -2.17 -18.34 -0.58
C GLU A 243 -1.58 -17.05 -0.02
N LEU A 244 -1.98 -16.62 1.20
CA LEU A 244 -1.41 -15.45 1.86
C LEU A 244 0.07 -15.66 2.22
N ASP A 245 0.46 -16.84 2.70
CA ASP A 245 1.85 -17.15 3.03
C ASP A 245 2.72 -17.20 1.78
N ALA A 246 2.23 -17.80 0.69
CA ALA A 246 2.95 -17.79 -0.59
C ALA A 246 3.16 -16.36 -1.12
N ALA A 247 2.13 -15.51 -1.06
CA ALA A 247 2.23 -14.11 -1.49
C ALA A 247 3.15 -13.29 -0.58
N MET A 248 3.17 -13.57 0.73
CA MET A 248 4.09 -12.96 1.68
C MET A 248 5.55 -13.27 1.32
N LEU A 249 5.89 -14.53 1.07
CA LEU A 249 7.25 -14.91 0.69
C LEU A 249 7.71 -14.23 -0.59
N MET A 250 6.84 -14.07 -1.58
CA MET A 250 7.14 -13.29 -2.79
C MET A 250 7.36 -11.81 -2.47
N THR A 251 6.56 -11.23 -1.59
CA THR A 251 6.67 -9.82 -1.20
C THR A 251 7.97 -9.58 -0.42
N TRP A 252 8.32 -10.45 0.53
CA TRP A 252 9.55 -10.35 1.30
C TRP A 252 10.79 -10.58 0.42
N LYS A 253 10.74 -11.53 -0.53
CA LYS A 253 11.80 -11.71 -1.52
C LYS A 253 12.06 -10.42 -2.30
N ALA A 254 11.01 -9.78 -2.81
CA ALA A 254 11.13 -8.52 -3.54
C ALA A 254 11.65 -7.37 -2.67
N ALA A 255 11.26 -7.34 -1.37
CA ALA A 255 11.71 -6.33 -0.41
C ALA A 255 13.16 -6.52 0.07
N ALA A 256 13.62 -7.78 0.16
CA ALA A 256 14.97 -8.13 0.62
C ALA A 256 16.02 -8.11 -0.51
N GLY A 257 15.61 -7.92 -1.77
CA GLY A 257 16.51 -7.91 -2.93
C GLY A 257 17.55 -6.78 -2.85
N GLU A 258 18.81 -7.08 -3.16
CA GLU A 258 19.88 -6.06 -3.24
C GLU A 258 19.62 -5.03 -4.35
N ARG A 259 18.87 -5.41 -5.36
CA ARG A 259 18.45 -4.56 -6.47
C ARG A 259 16.93 -4.52 -6.58
N LEU A 260 16.41 -3.34 -6.83
CA LEU A 260 15.00 -3.16 -7.12
C LEU A 260 14.68 -3.74 -8.51
N SER A 261 13.86 -4.80 -8.57
CA SER A 261 13.36 -5.40 -9.81
C SER A 261 11.90 -5.02 -10.02
N LEU A 262 11.58 -4.51 -11.20
CA LEU A 262 10.21 -4.17 -11.58
C LEU A 262 9.34 -5.42 -11.70
N ALA A 263 9.87 -6.51 -12.26
CA ALA A 263 9.17 -7.78 -12.38
C ALA A 263 8.89 -8.40 -11.01
N GLU A 264 9.89 -8.50 -10.11
CA GLU A 264 9.69 -9.06 -8.78
C GLU A 264 8.67 -8.26 -7.96
N ALA A 265 8.73 -6.93 -7.99
CA ALA A 265 7.74 -6.07 -7.33
C ALA A 265 6.33 -6.23 -7.93
N SER A 266 6.25 -6.43 -9.24
CA SER A 266 4.97 -6.66 -9.94
C SER A 266 4.40 -8.04 -9.61
N MET A 267 5.24 -9.09 -9.59
CA MET A 267 4.84 -10.43 -9.17
C MET A 267 4.36 -10.44 -7.71
N ALA A 268 5.08 -9.79 -6.81
CA ALA A 268 4.68 -9.65 -5.41
C ALA A 268 3.30 -8.99 -5.28
N LYS A 269 3.08 -7.88 -6.00
CA LYS A 269 1.79 -7.19 -5.98
C LYS A 269 0.67 -8.02 -6.61
N LEU A 270 0.90 -8.68 -7.73
CA LEU A 270 -0.09 -9.57 -8.37
C LEU A 270 -0.49 -10.72 -7.43
N ALA A 271 0.50 -11.38 -6.83
CA ALA A 271 0.26 -12.50 -5.90
C ALA A 271 -0.51 -12.01 -4.66
N SER A 272 -0.06 -10.92 -4.03
CA SER A 272 -0.71 -10.35 -2.86
C SER A 272 -2.15 -9.93 -3.16
N THR A 273 -2.39 -9.13 -4.19
CA THR A 273 -3.73 -8.65 -4.53
C THR A 273 -4.70 -9.82 -4.75
N GLY A 274 -4.29 -10.84 -5.52
CA GLY A 274 -5.11 -12.02 -5.78
C GLY A 274 -5.39 -12.84 -4.53
N ALA A 275 -4.37 -13.12 -3.71
CA ALA A 275 -4.51 -13.88 -2.47
C ALA A 275 -5.43 -13.17 -1.46
N VAL A 276 -5.26 -11.85 -1.31
CA VAL A 276 -6.03 -11.04 -0.36
C VAL A 276 -7.50 -10.93 -0.77
N GLN A 277 -7.80 -10.74 -2.05
CA GLN A 277 -9.19 -10.76 -2.55
C GLN A 277 -9.87 -12.07 -2.22
N ARG A 278 -9.24 -13.20 -2.55
CA ARG A 278 -9.79 -14.53 -2.25
C ARG A 278 -9.90 -14.79 -0.75
N ALA A 279 -8.96 -14.30 0.07
CA ALA A 279 -9.04 -14.43 1.53
C ALA A 279 -10.25 -13.68 2.10
N VAL A 280 -10.53 -12.45 1.62
CA VAL A 280 -11.71 -11.68 2.04
C VAL A 280 -13.00 -12.33 1.54
N GLU A 281 -13.04 -12.85 0.31
CA GLU A 281 -14.20 -13.58 -0.22
C GLU A 281 -14.50 -14.85 0.60
N ARG A 282 -13.47 -15.64 0.94
CA ARG A 282 -13.62 -16.83 1.80
C ARG A 282 -14.05 -16.45 3.21
N ALA A 283 -13.49 -15.35 3.77
CA ALA A 283 -13.92 -14.83 5.06
C ALA A 283 -15.40 -14.42 5.04
N THR A 284 -15.87 -13.79 3.95
CA THR A 284 -17.28 -13.47 3.74
C THR A 284 -18.15 -14.73 3.76
N GLN A 285 -17.72 -15.81 3.11
CA GLN A 285 -18.45 -17.09 3.11
C GLN A 285 -18.50 -17.72 4.51
N VAL A 286 -17.42 -17.67 5.27
CA VAL A 286 -17.36 -18.22 6.63
C VAL A 286 -18.20 -17.41 7.60
N VAL A 287 -18.12 -16.08 7.56
CA VAL A 287 -18.89 -15.17 8.42
C VAL A 287 -20.38 -15.16 8.03
N GLY A 288 -20.68 -15.28 6.74
CA GLY A 288 -22.04 -15.31 6.22
C GLY A 288 -22.69 -13.92 6.17
N ALA A 289 -24.01 -13.86 6.37
CA ALA A 289 -24.80 -12.64 6.19
C ALA A 289 -24.35 -11.45 7.05
N ASP A 290 -23.79 -11.70 8.22
CA ASP A 290 -23.31 -10.64 9.12
C ASP A 290 -22.17 -9.82 8.48
N SER A 291 -21.40 -10.42 7.56
CA SER A 291 -20.33 -9.74 6.84
C SER A 291 -20.79 -8.56 5.98
N PHE A 292 -22.09 -8.50 5.63
CA PHE A 292 -22.69 -7.42 4.83
C PHE A 292 -23.26 -6.27 5.68
N GLN A 293 -23.25 -6.41 7.01
CA GLN A 293 -23.73 -5.34 7.88
C GLN A 293 -22.79 -4.14 7.79
N ARG A 294 -23.39 -2.94 7.65
CA ARG A 294 -22.62 -1.69 7.59
C ARG A 294 -21.75 -1.54 8.83
N GLY A 295 -20.46 -1.35 8.65
CA GLY A 295 -19.48 -1.22 9.72
C GLY A 295 -18.90 -2.54 10.20
N HIS A 296 -19.34 -3.70 9.68
CA HIS A 296 -18.66 -4.96 9.91
C HIS A 296 -17.26 -4.94 9.31
N ILE A 297 -16.29 -5.54 10.00
CA ILE A 297 -14.88 -5.47 9.58
C ILE A 297 -14.68 -6.08 8.18
N ILE A 298 -15.31 -7.20 7.86
CA ILE A 298 -15.17 -7.86 6.54
C ILE A 298 -15.72 -6.98 5.43
N GLU A 299 -16.85 -6.27 5.65
CA GLU A 299 -17.40 -5.32 4.68
C GLU A 299 -16.39 -4.21 4.34
N ARG A 300 -15.75 -3.61 5.37
CA ARG A 300 -14.73 -2.58 5.18
C ARG A 300 -13.50 -3.12 4.46
N LEU A 301 -12.97 -4.29 4.88
CA LEU A 301 -11.80 -4.90 4.25
C LEU A 301 -12.06 -5.24 2.77
N ALA A 302 -13.28 -5.63 2.40
CA ALA A 302 -13.66 -5.89 1.01
C ALA A 302 -13.59 -4.63 0.14
N GLN A 303 -13.94 -3.46 0.67
CA GLN A 303 -13.79 -2.18 -0.02
C GLN A 303 -12.31 -1.77 -0.13
N ASP A 304 -11.55 -1.90 0.96
CA ASP A 304 -10.13 -1.52 1.01
C ASP A 304 -9.28 -2.32 0.02
N VAL A 305 -9.50 -3.63 -0.06
CA VAL A 305 -8.79 -4.51 -1.01
C VAL A 305 -9.01 -4.10 -2.46
N ARG A 306 -10.23 -3.71 -2.84
CA ARG A 306 -10.51 -3.25 -4.19
C ARG A 306 -9.78 -1.94 -4.54
N ALA A 307 -9.63 -1.04 -3.57
CA ALA A 307 -8.82 0.15 -3.77
C ALA A 307 -7.36 -0.21 -4.00
N LEU A 308 -6.78 -1.13 -3.21
CA LEU A 308 -5.38 -1.54 -3.34
C LEU A 308 -5.04 -2.16 -4.69
N GLU A 309 -6.00 -2.77 -5.39
CA GLU A 309 -5.79 -3.31 -6.74
C GLU A 309 -5.32 -2.22 -7.73
N LEU A 310 -5.84 -1.01 -7.58
CA LEU A 310 -5.57 0.11 -8.48
C LEU A 310 -4.29 0.89 -8.12
N PHE A 311 -3.82 0.79 -6.88
CA PHE A 311 -2.61 1.49 -6.42
C PHE A 311 -1.34 0.96 -7.07
N ALA A 312 -0.39 1.85 -7.37
CA ALA A 312 0.92 1.54 -7.92
C ALA A 312 0.90 0.68 -9.21
N GLY A 313 -0.20 0.76 -9.96
CA GLY A 313 -0.38 0.09 -11.23
C GLY A 313 -1.49 -0.96 -11.24
N ARG A 314 -2.29 -0.94 -12.33
CA ARG A 314 -3.35 -1.93 -12.59
C ARG A 314 -2.77 -3.30 -12.89
N THR A 315 -3.57 -4.32 -12.72
CA THR A 315 -3.22 -5.74 -12.97
C THR A 315 -2.60 -5.95 -14.35
N GLU A 316 -3.10 -5.30 -15.40
CA GLU A 316 -2.58 -5.39 -16.75
C GLU A 316 -1.14 -4.85 -16.85
N ALA A 317 -0.89 -3.66 -16.31
CA ALA A 317 0.44 -3.05 -16.31
C ALA A 317 1.46 -3.86 -15.47
N LEU A 318 1.01 -4.54 -14.43
CA LEU A 318 1.86 -5.45 -13.66
C LEU A 318 2.24 -6.69 -14.48
N ARG A 319 1.28 -7.26 -15.22
CA ARG A 319 1.52 -8.41 -16.10
C ARG A 319 2.46 -8.07 -17.25
N GLU A 320 2.29 -6.90 -17.86
CA GLU A 320 3.19 -6.38 -18.89
C GLU A 320 4.62 -6.28 -18.35
N ALA A 321 4.83 -5.66 -17.19
CA ALA A 321 6.15 -5.53 -16.58
C ALA A 321 6.82 -6.89 -16.30
N VAL A 322 6.05 -7.90 -15.86
CA VAL A 322 6.57 -9.26 -15.66
C VAL A 322 6.92 -9.90 -17.02
N ALA A 323 6.06 -9.75 -18.02
CA ALA A 323 6.28 -10.36 -19.33
C ALA A 323 7.51 -9.78 -20.02
N GLU A 324 7.74 -8.47 -19.92
CA GLU A 324 8.88 -7.78 -20.54
C GLU A 324 10.22 -8.19 -19.93
N GLU A 325 10.28 -8.42 -18.61
CA GLU A 325 11.54 -8.70 -17.90
C GLU A 325 11.83 -10.21 -17.79
N GLU A 326 10.80 -11.05 -17.58
CA GLU A 326 10.98 -12.46 -17.26
C GLU A 326 10.69 -13.42 -18.41
N LEU A 327 9.92 -13.00 -19.42
CA LEU A 327 9.59 -13.89 -20.53
C LEU A 327 10.55 -13.72 -21.71
N PRO A 328 10.85 -14.82 -22.45
CA PRO A 328 11.67 -14.72 -23.65
C PRO A 328 11.05 -13.77 -24.69
N PRO A 329 11.86 -13.02 -25.47
CA PRO A 329 11.37 -12.01 -26.42
C PRO A 329 10.35 -12.51 -27.46
N TRP A 330 10.33 -13.84 -27.74
CA TRP A 330 9.37 -14.45 -28.67
C TRP A 330 7.98 -14.70 -28.06
N VAL A 331 7.83 -14.60 -26.73
CA VAL A 331 6.53 -14.68 -26.04
C VAL A 331 5.92 -13.28 -25.87
N ALA A 332 6.76 -12.25 -25.79
CA ALA A 332 6.36 -10.86 -25.53
C ALA A 332 5.93 -10.07 -26.77
N ARG A 333 5.86 -10.72 -27.95
CA ARG A 333 5.45 -10.09 -29.24
C ARG A 333 4.07 -10.48 -29.66
#